data_306c66df1c10bf17346a76e4625b4b0e
#
_entry.id   306c66df1c10bf17346a76e4625b4b0e
#
_cell.length_a   1.000
_cell.length_b   1.000
_cell.length_c   1.000
_cell.angle_alpha   90.00
_cell.angle_beta   90.00
_cell.angle_gamma   90.00
#
_symmetry.space_group_name_H-M   'P 1'
#
loop_
_entity.id
_entity.type
_entity.pdbx_description
1 polymer ?
#
loop_
_entity_poly.entity_id
_entity_poly.type
_entity_poly.pdbx_seq_one_letter_code
_entity_poly.pdbx_strand_id
1 'polypeptide(L)'
;MLHTTKTHTHMQKILLLLIFVLFLCSAHAQTLKGTITTTSGQAIPYSTIYIQELTSGMVADENGKFQTKLNSGTYTFEFRSIGYEPEVRKINIASEITTIEITLTEKPVVLNELLVKPSKEDPAYRVIRHSIARAPFHLYQLSSYEATNYMKGSAKIESIPAVMRMMIKDQKLKALIGKLLVLESQSEVTFRSPAKYTQKVVAFKSSIPKEMTPKGGLRTSTSSIYQADFMGYISPLSPQAFKYYNFKLEDIYASGKYQVNKIRIIPKFKNDKLFSGFIYIPENIWCVSEADLTADEMGTITRYIINYQEVRPTVFLPITYQMKSTIGTMGVKGHASFYSSVKYGNIKLNESIKNVVDKQPEKHINLSSKTDLKVKQKIENITSKDKLTTKDVIQLSKLLNSIAEPAEVKKQRESLEIKEINPVSVEVDSFAELRDSVFWENIRKVPLQKEEAASFLLKDSLSTPESVKTTSNSIEVSFSTSNKSTSWLLGGNIKLSEKVNLHYDGLLKGVLKEYNFADGWWLGQKLS
;
A
#
# COMPACT_ATOMS: atom_id res chain seq x y z
N MET A 1 30.43 45.04 -47.70
CA MET A 1 29.81 45.35 -46.38
C MET A 1 28.61 44.45 -45.97
N LEU A 2 28.33 43.37 -46.65
CA LEU A 2 27.14 42.49 -46.36
C LEU A 2 27.49 41.16 -45.62
N HIS A 3 28.76 40.87 -45.32
CA HIS A 3 29.15 39.63 -44.65
C HIS A 3 29.30 39.73 -43.12
N THR A 4 29.45 40.94 -42.56
CA THR A 4 29.64 41.18 -41.13
C THR A 4 28.36 41.18 -40.29
N THR A 5 27.20 41.45 -40.88
CA THR A 5 25.91 41.51 -40.18
C THR A 5 25.32 40.13 -39.91
N LYS A 6 25.60 39.10 -40.73
CA LYS A 6 25.07 37.73 -40.55
C LYS A 6 25.80 36.99 -39.42
N THR A 7 27.07 37.25 -39.18
CA THR A 7 27.83 36.63 -38.08
C THR A 7 27.43 37.18 -36.72
N HIS A 8 27.09 38.47 -36.63
CA HIS A 8 26.65 39.09 -35.36
C HIS A 8 25.29 38.56 -34.89
N THR A 9 24.35 38.30 -35.81
CA THR A 9 23.02 37.72 -35.47
C THR A 9 23.10 36.25 -35.08
N HIS A 10 24.01 35.47 -35.64
CA HIS A 10 24.26 34.09 -35.20
C HIS A 10 24.92 34.03 -33.82
N MET A 11 25.85 34.89 -33.53
CA MET A 11 26.52 34.98 -32.22
C MET A 11 25.55 35.42 -31.12
N GLN A 12 24.64 36.37 -31.40
CA GLN A 12 23.57 36.75 -30.47
C GLN A 12 22.57 35.61 -30.18
N LYS A 13 22.20 34.82 -31.20
CA LYS A 13 21.33 33.67 -31.03
C LYS A 13 21.99 32.55 -30.20
N ILE A 14 23.30 32.32 -30.43
CA ILE A 14 24.07 31.35 -29.65
C ILE A 14 24.21 31.83 -28.20
N LEU A 15 24.46 33.12 -27.97
CA LEU A 15 24.55 33.70 -26.62
C LEU A 15 23.19 33.62 -25.89
N LEU A 16 22.09 33.92 -26.55
CA LEU A 16 20.75 33.77 -26.01
C LEU A 16 20.40 32.31 -25.70
N LEU A 17 20.80 31.38 -26.56
CA LEU A 17 20.65 29.95 -26.33
C LEU A 17 21.47 29.47 -25.14
N LEU A 18 22.71 29.97 -24.99
CA LEU A 18 23.58 29.65 -23.87
C LEU A 18 23.04 30.21 -22.54
N ILE A 19 22.51 31.43 -22.55
CA ILE A 19 21.85 32.05 -21.39
C ILE A 19 20.57 31.27 -21.04
N PHE A 20 19.78 30.82 -22.03
CA PHE A 20 18.61 30.01 -21.83
C PHE A 20 18.94 28.62 -21.26
N VAL A 21 20.03 27.99 -21.72
CA VAL A 21 20.56 26.73 -21.18
C VAL A 21 21.07 26.89 -19.75
N LEU A 22 21.76 28.00 -19.45
CA LEU A 22 22.21 28.34 -18.09
C LEU A 22 21.01 28.56 -17.12
N PHE A 23 19.92 29.14 -17.59
CA PHE A 23 18.70 29.31 -16.80
C PHE A 23 17.95 27.96 -16.54
N LEU A 24 18.09 26.98 -17.44
CA LEU A 24 17.51 25.64 -17.25
C LEU A 24 18.28 24.77 -16.25
N CYS A 25 19.54 25.10 -15.93
CA CYS A 25 20.37 24.30 -15.02
C CYS A 25 20.21 24.63 -13.51
N SER A 26 19.33 25.57 -13.13
CA SER A 26 19.27 26.04 -11.74
C SER A 26 18.11 25.48 -10.89
N ALA A 27 17.52 24.36 -11.28
CA ALA A 27 16.55 23.69 -10.41
C ALA A 27 17.26 22.95 -9.26
N HIS A 28 17.75 23.67 -8.26
CA HIS A 28 18.30 23.08 -7.04
C HIS A 28 17.15 22.59 -6.19
N ALA A 29 17.04 21.27 -6.03
CA ALA A 29 16.11 20.68 -5.08
C ALA A 29 16.56 21.02 -3.65
N GLN A 30 15.69 21.69 -2.91
CA GLN A 30 15.93 22.10 -1.54
C GLN A 30 15.49 21.00 -0.58
N THR A 31 16.13 20.90 0.57
CA THR A 31 15.87 19.86 1.54
C THR A 31 15.01 20.41 2.69
N LEU A 32 13.82 19.84 2.89
CA LEU A 32 13.04 20.02 4.10
C LEU A 32 13.36 18.88 5.06
N LYS A 33 13.75 19.23 6.28
CA LYS A 33 13.91 18.30 7.42
C LYS A 33 12.96 18.66 8.52
N GLY A 34 12.45 17.68 9.25
CA GLY A 34 11.61 17.98 10.40
C GLY A 34 11.58 16.88 11.43
N THR A 35 11.05 17.22 12.60
CA THR A 35 10.78 16.28 13.68
C THR A 35 9.35 16.48 14.16
N ILE A 36 8.64 15.39 14.42
CA ILE A 36 7.26 15.39 14.92
C ILE A 36 7.28 14.88 16.35
N THR A 37 6.76 15.69 17.26
CA THR A 37 6.78 15.42 18.70
C THR A 37 5.39 15.65 19.31
N THR A 38 5.19 15.11 20.50
CA THR A 38 4.07 15.45 21.39
C THR A 38 4.28 16.81 22.02
N THR A 39 3.26 17.34 22.69
CA THR A 39 3.36 18.55 23.53
C THR A 39 4.35 18.40 24.69
N SER A 40 4.66 17.15 25.11
CA SER A 40 5.69 16.84 26.11
C SER A 40 7.09 16.67 25.52
N GLY A 41 7.27 16.87 24.20
CA GLY A 41 8.55 16.72 23.51
C GLY A 41 8.95 15.29 23.14
N GLN A 42 8.09 14.30 23.37
CA GLN A 42 8.35 12.92 22.96
C GLN A 42 8.17 12.77 21.46
N ALA A 43 9.07 12.04 20.80
CA ALA A 43 8.95 11.76 19.37
C ALA A 43 7.69 10.95 19.06
N ILE A 44 6.97 11.33 18.00
CA ILE A 44 5.83 10.56 17.51
C ILE A 44 6.27 9.75 16.30
N PRO A 45 6.59 8.47 16.47
CA PRO A 45 7.11 7.63 15.41
C PRO A 45 6.05 7.37 14.35
N TYR A 46 6.51 7.27 13.09
CA TYR A 46 5.70 6.85 11.94
C TYR A 46 4.49 7.72 11.63
N SER A 47 4.52 8.99 12.07
CA SER A 47 3.53 9.99 11.68
C SER A 47 3.50 10.16 10.17
N THR A 48 2.32 10.30 9.61
CA THR A 48 2.14 10.54 8.17
C THR A 48 2.21 12.03 7.86
N ILE A 49 2.96 12.38 6.83
CA ILE A 49 3.08 13.73 6.30
C ILE A 49 2.53 13.72 4.87
N TYR A 50 1.53 14.54 4.60
CA TYR A 50 0.95 14.71 3.27
C TYR A 50 1.25 16.10 2.72
N ILE A 51 1.67 16.17 1.47
CA ILE A 51 1.94 17.42 0.74
C ILE A 51 0.83 17.60 -0.29
N GLN A 52 -0.05 18.57 -0.06
CA GLN A 52 -1.29 18.72 -0.85
C GLN A 52 -1.01 19.00 -2.32
N GLU A 53 -0.11 19.92 -2.64
CA GLU A 53 0.21 20.34 -4.00
C GLU A 53 0.87 19.23 -4.82
N LEU A 54 1.49 18.27 -4.15
CA LEU A 54 2.17 17.14 -4.81
C LEU A 54 1.34 15.85 -4.78
N THR A 55 0.19 15.84 -4.09
CA THR A 55 -0.60 14.61 -3.85
C THR A 55 0.27 13.43 -3.40
N SER A 56 1.23 13.72 -2.52
CA SER A 56 2.27 12.76 -2.11
C SER A 56 2.33 12.66 -0.60
N GLY A 57 2.41 11.44 -0.09
CA GLY A 57 2.61 11.15 1.32
C GLY A 57 4.04 10.70 1.62
N MET A 58 4.46 10.89 2.86
CA MET A 58 5.66 10.31 3.45
C MET A 58 5.40 9.98 4.91
N VAL A 59 6.34 9.30 5.56
CA VAL A 59 6.23 8.91 6.97
C VAL A 59 7.51 9.27 7.71
N ALA A 60 7.36 9.73 8.95
CA ALA A 60 8.48 9.93 9.84
C ALA A 60 9.12 8.58 10.25
N ASP A 61 10.37 8.59 10.62
CA ASP A 61 11.08 7.44 11.16
C ASP A 61 10.63 7.11 12.62
N GLU A 62 11.30 6.16 13.25
CA GLU A 62 11.04 5.75 14.65
C GLU A 62 11.31 6.87 15.67
N ASN A 63 12.11 7.87 15.30
CA ASN A 63 12.43 9.04 16.12
C ASN A 63 11.58 10.26 15.76
N GLY A 64 10.50 10.07 14.99
CA GLY A 64 9.63 11.17 14.53
C GLY A 64 10.28 12.08 13.48
N LYS A 65 11.45 11.72 12.92
CA LYS A 65 12.18 12.54 11.95
C LYS A 65 11.75 12.22 10.54
N PHE A 66 11.70 13.24 9.70
CA PHE A 66 11.44 13.10 8.27
C PHE A 66 12.33 14.03 7.46
N GLN A 67 12.52 13.67 6.20
CA GLN A 67 13.27 14.47 5.24
C GLN A 67 12.68 14.28 3.85
N THR A 68 12.60 15.37 3.08
CA THR A 68 12.19 15.32 1.67
C THR A 68 12.89 16.41 0.88
N LYS A 69 13.11 16.16 -0.41
CA LYS A 69 13.60 17.17 -1.34
C LYS A 69 12.42 17.75 -2.13
N LEU A 70 12.38 19.07 -2.22
CA LEU A 70 11.33 19.83 -2.88
C LEU A 70 11.94 20.95 -3.71
N ASN A 71 11.23 21.36 -4.75
CA ASN A 71 11.59 22.58 -5.45
C ASN A 71 11.27 23.80 -4.59
N SER A 72 11.90 24.94 -4.89
CA SER A 72 11.53 26.21 -4.26
C SER A 72 10.05 26.50 -4.46
N GLY A 73 9.35 26.91 -3.40
CA GLY A 73 7.92 27.17 -3.44
C GLY A 73 7.24 27.06 -2.07
N THR A 74 5.96 27.36 -2.04
CA THR A 74 5.13 27.24 -0.85
C THR A 74 4.26 25.99 -0.95
N TYR A 75 4.32 25.15 0.08
CA TYR A 75 3.60 23.89 0.13
C TYR A 75 2.73 23.81 1.39
N THR A 76 1.58 23.20 1.26
CA THR A 76 0.67 22.90 2.36
C THR A 76 0.92 21.48 2.84
N PHE A 77 1.44 21.35 4.05
CA PHE A 77 1.70 20.08 4.71
C PHE A 77 0.59 19.76 5.70
N GLU A 78 0.17 18.53 5.71
CA GLU A 78 -0.73 17.97 6.71
C GLU A 78 -0.01 16.85 7.46
N PHE A 79 0.16 17.01 8.77
CA PHE A 79 0.81 16.07 9.67
C PHE A 79 -0.25 15.32 10.46
N ARG A 80 -0.20 13.99 10.42
CA ARG A 80 -1.18 13.11 11.08
C ARG A 80 -0.49 12.00 11.85
N SER A 81 -1.03 11.66 13.01
CA SER A 81 -0.70 10.43 13.71
C SER A 81 -1.93 9.92 14.46
N ILE A 82 -2.02 8.58 14.62
CA ILE A 82 -3.12 7.94 15.34
C ILE A 82 -3.14 8.43 16.78
N GLY A 83 -4.30 8.93 17.24
CA GLY A 83 -4.45 9.46 18.60
C GLY A 83 -4.12 10.95 18.74
N TYR A 84 -3.71 11.62 17.65
CA TYR A 84 -3.36 13.04 17.66
C TYR A 84 -4.25 13.85 16.73
N GLU A 85 -4.44 15.12 17.02
CA GLU A 85 -5.10 16.06 16.11
C GLU A 85 -4.21 16.32 14.89
N PRO A 86 -4.77 16.36 13.67
CA PRO A 86 -4.00 16.69 12.48
C PRO A 86 -3.58 18.16 12.51
N GLU A 87 -2.32 18.42 12.17
CA GLU A 87 -1.75 19.77 12.06
C GLU A 87 -1.53 20.11 10.58
N VAL A 88 -2.03 21.27 10.15
CA VAL A 88 -1.87 21.76 8.78
C VAL A 88 -1.03 23.03 8.77
N ARG A 89 0.10 23.01 8.04
CA ARG A 89 1.00 24.18 7.92
C ARG A 89 1.36 24.48 6.49
N LYS A 90 1.36 25.76 6.14
CA LYS A 90 1.99 26.27 4.92
C LYS A 90 3.45 26.58 5.20
N ILE A 91 4.34 25.97 4.44
CA ILE A 91 5.79 26.09 4.61
C ILE A 91 6.37 26.59 3.30
N ASN A 92 7.12 27.70 3.37
CA ASN A 92 7.85 28.23 2.23
C ASN A 92 9.25 27.61 2.19
N ILE A 93 9.56 26.92 1.11
CA ILE A 93 10.85 26.28 0.84
C ILE A 93 11.65 27.23 -0.03
N ALA A 94 12.50 28.05 0.60
CA ALA A 94 13.32 29.07 -0.07
C ALA A 94 14.82 28.89 0.17
N SER A 95 15.21 28.13 1.20
CA SER A 95 16.61 27.88 1.58
C SER A 95 17.03 26.48 1.13
N GLU A 96 18.33 26.26 0.94
CA GLU A 96 18.90 24.96 0.60
C GLU A 96 18.49 23.86 1.61
N ILE A 97 18.45 24.23 2.90
CA ILE A 97 17.94 23.36 3.97
C ILE A 97 16.94 24.18 4.80
N THR A 98 15.70 23.66 4.90
CA THR A 98 14.66 24.17 5.80
C THR A 98 14.45 23.14 6.89
N THR A 99 14.54 23.55 8.16
CA THR A 99 14.27 22.68 9.33
C THR A 99 13.02 23.15 10.04
N ILE A 100 12.12 22.22 10.39
CA ILE A 100 10.87 22.51 11.09
C ILE A 100 10.65 21.55 12.25
N GLU A 101 9.97 22.03 13.27
CA GLU A 101 9.48 21.22 14.37
C GLU A 101 7.96 21.26 14.36
N ILE A 102 7.35 20.09 14.46
CA ILE A 102 5.91 19.89 14.46
C ILE A 102 5.51 19.26 15.77
N THR A 103 4.63 19.94 16.49
CA THR A 103 4.04 19.41 17.72
C THR A 103 2.61 19.01 17.44
N LEU A 104 2.27 17.74 17.65
CA LEU A 104 0.90 17.25 17.56
C LEU A 104 0.29 17.17 18.96
N THR A 105 -0.92 17.66 19.08
CA THR A 105 -1.71 17.60 20.30
C THR A 105 -2.42 16.25 20.37
N GLU A 106 -2.32 15.57 21.51
CA GLU A 106 -3.12 14.35 21.73
C GLU A 106 -4.60 14.70 21.67
N LYS A 107 -5.37 13.87 20.98
CA LYS A 107 -6.82 14.00 21.01
C LYS A 107 -7.30 13.71 22.41
N PRO A 108 -7.98 14.66 23.08
CA PRO A 108 -8.63 14.33 24.34
C PRO A 108 -9.59 13.17 24.08
N VAL A 109 -9.52 12.13 24.90
CA VAL A 109 -10.57 11.11 24.94
C VAL A 109 -11.81 11.80 25.52
N VAL A 110 -12.49 12.55 24.69
CA VAL A 110 -13.81 13.07 25.05
C VAL A 110 -14.72 11.85 24.99
N LEU A 111 -14.98 11.26 26.14
CA LEU A 111 -16.19 10.48 26.35
C LEU A 111 -17.36 11.46 26.16
N ASN A 112 -17.65 11.82 24.92
CA ASN A 112 -18.92 12.40 24.61
C ASN A 112 -19.93 11.39 25.12
N GLU A 113 -20.64 11.71 26.21
CA GLU A 113 -21.95 11.13 26.42
C GLU A 113 -22.72 11.42 25.15
N LEU A 114 -22.57 10.53 24.18
CA LEU A 114 -23.42 10.50 23.02
C LEU A 114 -24.82 10.43 23.64
N LEU A 115 -25.60 11.49 23.52
CA LEU A 115 -27.04 11.50 23.72
C LEU A 115 -27.64 10.54 22.69
N VAL A 116 -27.25 9.28 22.80
CA VAL A 116 -27.81 8.18 22.03
C VAL A 116 -29.18 7.94 22.65
N LYS A 117 -30.22 8.37 21.94
CA LYS A 117 -31.53 7.79 22.18
C LYS A 117 -31.31 6.28 22.28
N PRO A 118 -31.86 5.57 23.28
CA PRO A 118 -31.55 4.17 23.51
C PRO A 118 -31.93 3.35 22.27
N SER A 119 -31.01 3.24 21.37
CA SER A 119 -31.04 2.37 20.20
C SER A 119 -30.47 1.02 20.66
N LYS A 120 -31.16 -0.07 20.37
CA LYS A 120 -30.66 -1.42 20.68
C LYS A 120 -29.38 -1.78 19.94
N GLU A 121 -28.92 -0.95 19.02
CA GLU A 121 -27.78 -1.20 18.14
C GLU A 121 -26.77 -0.06 18.20
N ASP A 122 -25.47 -0.41 18.23
CA ASP A 122 -24.38 0.56 18.26
C ASP A 122 -24.38 1.44 16.98
N PRO A 123 -24.17 2.76 17.08
CA PRO A 123 -24.14 3.67 15.93
C PRO A 123 -23.13 3.28 14.83
N ALA A 124 -22.06 2.57 15.18
CA ALA A 124 -21.08 2.05 14.21
C ALA A 124 -21.74 1.24 13.10
N TYR A 125 -22.79 0.48 13.42
CA TYR A 125 -23.46 -0.36 12.41
C TYR A 125 -24.11 0.47 11.31
N ARG A 126 -24.65 1.66 11.63
CA ARG A 126 -25.14 2.59 10.61
C ARG A 126 -24.03 3.00 9.65
N VAL A 127 -22.90 3.44 10.20
CA VAL A 127 -21.74 3.91 9.41
C VAL A 127 -21.19 2.79 8.52
N ILE A 128 -21.02 1.59 9.09
CA ILE A 128 -20.55 0.41 8.34
C ILE A 128 -21.51 0.02 7.23
N ARG A 129 -22.82 0.05 7.45
CA ARG A 129 -23.82 -0.24 6.40
C ARG A 129 -23.69 0.74 5.24
N HIS A 130 -23.58 2.04 5.53
CA HIS A 130 -23.37 3.05 4.49
C HIS A 130 -22.07 2.83 3.72
N SER A 131 -20.98 2.51 4.43
CA SER A 131 -19.67 2.25 3.79
C SER A 131 -19.71 1.01 2.89
N ILE A 132 -20.29 -0.10 3.36
CA ILE A 132 -20.47 -1.32 2.55
C ILE A 132 -21.37 -1.05 1.34
N ALA A 133 -22.46 -0.30 1.52
CA ALA A 133 -23.35 0.05 0.42
C ALA A 133 -22.64 0.86 -0.68
N ARG A 134 -21.66 1.70 -0.31
CA ARG A 134 -20.88 2.52 -1.25
C ARG A 134 -19.57 1.87 -1.72
N ALA A 135 -19.19 0.73 -1.17
CA ALA A 135 -17.97 0.02 -1.57
C ALA A 135 -17.82 -0.14 -3.09
N PRO A 136 -18.86 -0.47 -3.89
CA PRO A 136 -18.74 -0.56 -5.34
C PRO A 136 -18.36 0.76 -6.02
N PHE A 137 -18.81 1.90 -5.49
CA PHE A 137 -18.42 3.20 -6.01
C PHE A 137 -16.95 3.47 -5.78
N HIS A 138 -16.48 3.22 -4.55
CA HIS A 138 -15.08 3.42 -4.21
C HIS A 138 -14.15 2.50 -4.99
N LEU A 139 -14.62 1.31 -5.38
CA LEU A 139 -13.87 0.36 -6.22
C LEU A 139 -13.78 0.81 -7.68
N TYR A 140 -14.88 1.34 -8.25
CA TYR A 140 -14.99 1.54 -9.70
C TYR A 140 -15.08 3.02 -10.12
N GLN A 141 -14.94 3.97 -9.20
CA GLN A 141 -15.02 5.40 -9.48
C GLN A 141 -13.91 5.94 -10.40
N LEU A 142 -12.81 5.19 -10.55
CA LEU A 142 -11.68 5.58 -11.40
C LEU A 142 -11.67 4.78 -12.69
N SER A 143 -11.46 5.46 -13.82
CA SER A 143 -11.20 4.83 -15.12
C SER A 143 -9.71 4.57 -15.31
N SER A 144 -8.85 5.48 -14.87
CA SER A 144 -7.40 5.31 -14.90
C SER A 144 -6.68 6.28 -13.98
N TYR A 145 -5.45 5.94 -13.60
CA TYR A 145 -4.49 6.84 -13.01
C TYR A 145 -3.06 6.38 -13.31
N GLU A 146 -2.13 7.30 -13.15
CA GLU A 146 -0.70 7.03 -13.07
C GLU A 146 -0.25 7.30 -11.65
N ALA A 147 0.75 6.55 -11.17
CA ALA A 147 1.30 6.77 -9.85
C ALA A 147 2.78 6.46 -9.81
N THR A 148 3.53 7.19 -8.98
CA THR A 148 4.88 6.83 -8.58
C THR A 148 4.80 6.22 -7.18
N ASN A 149 5.31 5.01 -7.02
CA ASN A 149 5.29 4.29 -5.77
C ASN A 149 6.73 4.03 -5.28
N TYR A 150 7.08 4.59 -4.13
CA TYR A 150 8.30 4.24 -3.40
C TYR A 150 7.96 3.20 -2.35
N MET A 151 8.76 2.15 -2.27
CA MET A 151 8.57 1.03 -1.35
C MET A 151 9.89 0.69 -0.66
N LYS A 152 9.82 0.42 0.64
CA LYS A 152 10.92 -0.09 1.45
C LYS A 152 10.43 -1.24 2.31
N GLY A 153 11.14 -2.36 2.25
CA GLY A 153 10.91 -3.52 3.11
C GLY A 153 12.16 -3.86 3.90
N SER A 154 12.00 -4.28 5.14
CA SER A 154 13.08 -4.85 5.94
C SER A 154 12.58 -6.07 6.70
N ALA A 155 13.45 -7.06 6.89
CA ALA A 155 13.15 -8.27 7.65
C ALA A 155 14.39 -8.80 8.36
N LYS A 156 14.20 -9.31 9.59
CA LYS A 156 15.25 -9.96 10.38
C LYS A 156 14.68 -11.21 11.03
N ILE A 157 15.29 -12.34 10.73
CA ILE A 157 15.06 -13.59 11.47
C ILE A 157 16.04 -13.59 12.64
N GLU A 158 15.56 -13.36 13.85
CA GLU A 158 16.39 -13.24 15.05
C GLU A 158 16.91 -14.60 15.48
N SER A 159 16.03 -15.59 15.50
CA SER A 159 16.37 -16.95 15.89
C SER A 159 15.49 -17.99 15.22
N ILE A 160 16.05 -19.18 15.06
CA ILE A 160 15.35 -20.39 14.62
C ILE A 160 15.68 -21.53 15.58
N PRO A 161 14.78 -22.52 15.75
CA PRO A 161 15.07 -23.71 16.56
C PRO A 161 16.36 -24.43 16.12
N ALA A 162 17.10 -24.96 17.07
CA ALA A 162 18.37 -25.64 16.79
C ALA A 162 18.21 -26.75 15.75
N VAL A 163 17.12 -27.53 15.83
CA VAL A 163 16.81 -28.59 14.87
C VAL A 163 16.68 -28.04 13.46
N MET A 164 15.93 -26.92 13.26
CA MET A 164 15.82 -26.27 11.96
C MET A 164 17.16 -25.74 11.48
N ARG A 165 17.97 -25.15 12.38
CA ARG A 165 19.32 -24.66 12.05
C ARG A 165 20.27 -25.77 11.59
N MET A 166 20.17 -26.96 12.15
CA MET A 166 20.93 -28.13 11.69
C MET A 166 20.52 -28.60 10.30
N MET A 167 19.25 -28.44 9.94
CA MET A 167 18.70 -28.87 8.66
C MET A 167 19.07 -27.92 7.50
N ILE A 168 19.41 -26.65 7.78
CA ILE A 168 19.87 -25.71 6.77
C ILE A 168 21.29 -26.09 6.37
N LYS A 169 21.46 -26.64 5.16
CA LYS A 169 22.79 -27.01 4.62
C LYS A 169 23.53 -25.82 4.01
N ASP A 170 22.80 -24.85 3.49
CA ASP A 170 23.37 -23.67 2.86
C ASP A 170 23.95 -22.71 3.93
N GLN A 171 25.26 -22.54 3.89
CA GLN A 171 25.99 -21.65 4.81
C GLN A 171 25.63 -20.18 4.59
N LYS A 172 25.29 -19.77 3.35
CA LYS A 172 24.85 -18.40 3.05
C LYS A 172 23.52 -18.11 3.77
N LEU A 173 22.56 -19.05 3.72
CA LEU A 173 21.29 -18.92 4.45
C LEU A 173 21.50 -18.87 5.97
N LYS A 174 22.39 -19.71 6.52
CA LYS A 174 22.73 -19.65 7.96
C LYS A 174 23.30 -18.30 8.37
N ALA A 175 24.13 -17.72 7.50
CA ALA A 175 24.77 -16.43 7.73
C ALA A 175 23.79 -15.24 7.73
N LEU A 176 22.58 -15.39 7.19
CA LEU A 176 21.54 -14.36 7.21
C LEU A 176 20.74 -14.32 8.51
N ILE A 177 20.80 -15.40 9.32
CA ILE A 177 20.12 -15.43 10.63
C ILE A 177 20.75 -14.37 11.54
N GLY A 178 19.93 -13.53 12.15
CA GLY A 178 20.37 -12.39 12.97
C GLY A 178 20.73 -11.14 12.19
N LYS A 179 20.77 -11.19 10.85
CA LYS A 179 21.05 -10.00 10.02
C LYS A 179 19.76 -9.34 9.55
N LEU A 180 19.76 -8.01 9.53
CA LEU A 180 18.70 -7.24 8.94
C LEU A 180 18.87 -7.25 7.41
N LEU A 181 17.84 -7.64 6.70
CA LEU A 181 17.76 -7.60 5.23
C LEU A 181 16.88 -6.43 4.82
N VAL A 182 17.33 -5.65 3.86
CA VAL A 182 16.62 -4.44 3.40
C VAL A 182 16.47 -4.46 1.89
N LEU A 183 15.35 -3.93 1.44
CA LEU A 183 15.00 -3.84 0.04
C LEU A 183 14.25 -2.53 -0.20
N GLU A 184 14.72 -1.74 -1.17
CA GLU A 184 14.09 -0.51 -1.61
C GLU A 184 13.74 -0.62 -3.10
N SER A 185 12.60 -0.09 -3.50
CA SER A 185 12.25 0.05 -4.91
C SER A 185 11.44 1.32 -5.17
N GLN A 186 11.58 1.86 -6.37
CA GLN A 186 10.70 2.87 -6.92
C GLN A 186 10.11 2.36 -8.22
N SER A 187 8.81 2.52 -8.36
CA SER A 187 8.07 2.04 -9.52
C SER A 187 7.12 3.10 -10.04
N GLU A 188 6.93 3.09 -11.36
CA GLU A 188 5.84 3.77 -12.03
C GLU A 188 4.70 2.77 -12.20
N VAL A 189 3.50 3.16 -11.79
CA VAL A 189 2.31 2.31 -11.81
C VAL A 189 1.25 2.97 -12.68
N THR A 190 0.72 2.22 -13.61
CA THR A 190 -0.45 2.62 -14.40
C THR A 190 -1.61 1.71 -14.06
N PHE A 191 -2.72 2.30 -13.67
CA PHE A 191 -3.99 1.62 -13.49
C PHE A 191 -4.94 1.95 -14.63
N ARG A 192 -5.65 0.94 -15.12
CA ARG A 192 -6.79 1.07 -16.03
C ARG A 192 -7.92 0.17 -15.55
N SER A 193 -9.11 0.76 -15.39
CA SER A 193 -10.32 0.00 -15.04
C SER A 193 -10.53 -1.15 -16.02
N PRO A 194 -11.01 -2.32 -15.58
CA PRO A 194 -11.55 -2.58 -14.24
C PRO A 194 -10.50 -2.94 -13.19
N ALA A 195 -9.36 -3.53 -13.58
CA ALA A 195 -8.38 -4.03 -12.64
C ALA A 195 -7.01 -4.30 -13.30
N LYS A 196 -6.70 -3.60 -14.40
CA LYS A 196 -5.44 -3.78 -15.12
C LYS A 196 -4.37 -2.86 -14.52
N TYR A 197 -3.32 -3.48 -13.95
CA TYR A 197 -2.17 -2.79 -13.40
C TYR A 197 -0.91 -3.11 -14.19
N THR A 198 -0.13 -2.08 -14.50
CA THR A 198 1.22 -2.22 -15.03
C THR A 198 2.17 -1.50 -14.09
N GLN A 199 3.20 -2.19 -13.64
CA GLN A 199 4.24 -1.67 -12.77
C GLN A 199 5.58 -1.74 -13.50
N LYS A 200 6.23 -0.58 -13.68
CA LYS A 200 7.61 -0.49 -14.17
C LYS A 200 8.53 -0.14 -13.02
N VAL A 201 9.41 -1.05 -12.63
CA VAL A 201 10.42 -0.83 -11.59
C VAL A 201 11.55 -0.02 -12.19
N VAL A 202 11.69 1.25 -11.78
CA VAL A 202 12.70 2.20 -12.31
C VAL A 202 13.95 2.27 -11.46
N ALA A 203 13.86 1.85 -10.19
CA ALA A 203 14.98 1.74 -9.29
C ALA A 203 14.76 0.61 -8.28
N PHE A 204 15.83 -0.12 -8.00
CA PHE A 204 15.81 -1.24 -7.09
C PHE A 204 17.15 -1.40 -6.37
N LYS A 205 17.11 -1.55 -5.04
CA LYS A 205 18.28 -1.79 -4.20
C LYS A 205 17.95 -2.83 -3.14
N SER A 206 18.80 -3.84 -2.99
CA SER A 206 18.58 -4.93 -2.05
C SER A 206 19.87 -5.32 -1.34
N SER A 207 19.81 -5.57 -0.04
CA SER A 207 20.87 -6.25 0.72
C SER A 207 20.69 -7.77 0.75
N ILE A 208 19.58 -8.27 0.19
CA ILE A 208 19.30 -9.70 0.07
C ILE A 208 20.19 -10.27 -1.04
N PRO A 209 20.78 -11.47 -0.86
CA PRO A 209 21.51 -12.15 -1.91
C PRO A 209 20.69 -12.25 -3.21
N LYS A 210 21.34 -12.09 -4.36
CA LYS A 210 20.66 -11.98 -5.67
C LYS A 210 19.76 -13.19 -5.98
N GLU A 211 20.20 -14.38 -5.56
CA GLU A 211 19.49 -15.64 -5.77
C GLU A 211 18.18 -15.72 -4.94
N MET A 212 18.08 -14.95 -3.86
CA MET A 212 16.94 -14.89 -2.95
C MET A 212 16.08 -13.63 -3.13
N THR A 213 16.57 -12.66 -3.90
CA THR A 213 15.85 -11.43 -4.16
C THR A 213 14.64 -11.70 -5.05
N PRO A 214 13.43 -11.22 -4.68
CA PRO A 214 12.25 -11.39 -5.51
C PRO A 214 12.47 -10.83 -6.92
N LYS A 215 12.20 -11.61 -7.94
CA LYS A 215 12.27 -11.14 -9.34
C LYS A 215 11.25 -10.02 -9.53
N GLY A 216 11.71 -8.86 -10.04
CA GLY A 216 10.85 -7.69 -10.24
C GLY A 216 10.65 -6.82 -8.99
N GLY A 217 11.39 -7.07 -7.91
CA GLY A 217 11.35 -6.23 -6.71
C GLY A 217 10.03 -6.33 -5.94
N LEU A 218 9.71 -5.25 -5.21
CA LEU A 218 8.45 -5.15 -4.46
C LEU A 218 7.30 -4.82 -5.40
N ARG A 219 6.19 -5.55 -5.27
CA ARG A 219 4.97 -5.30 -6.06
C ARG A 219 4.08 -4.28 -5.37
N THR A 220 3.44 -3.44 -6.17
CA THR A 220 2.41 -2.51 -5.70
C THR A 220 1.18 -3.29 -5.26
N SER A 221 0.63 -2.95 -4.10
CA SER A 221 -0.64 -3.53 -3.65
C SER A 221 -1.79 -3.11 -4.57
N THR A 222 -2.56 -4.09 -5.01
CA THR A 222 -3.79 -3.90 -5.78
C THR A 222 -5.03 -4.24 -4.96
N SER A 223 -4.84 -4.70 -3.72
CA SER A 223 -5.92 -5.07 -2.80
C SER A 223 -6.62 -3.83 -2.25
N SER A 224 -7.93 -3.86 -2.21
CA SER A 224 -8.76 -2.77 -1.68
C SER A 224 -9.59 -3.24 -0.49
N ILE A 225 -9.66 -2.43 0.57
CA ILE A 225 -10.50 -2.71 1.74
C ILE A 225 -11.98 -2.85 1.40
N TYR A 226 -12.40 -2.37 0.22
CA TYR A 226 -13.77 -2.49 -0.28
C TYR A 226 -14.04 -3.82 -1.01
N GLN A 227 -13.03 -4.64 -1.27
CA GLN A 227 -13.18 -5.99 -1.81
C GLN A 227 -13.58 -6.98 -0.70
N ALA A 228 -14.09 -8.13 -1.09
CA ALA A 228 -14.46 -9.17 -0.12
C ALA A 228 -13.24 -9.73 0.61
N ASP A 229 -12.16 -9.92 -0.14
CA ASP A 229 -10.83 -10.24 0.36
C ASP A 229 -9.98 -8.97 0.35
N PHE A 230 -9.31 -8.70 1.47
CA PHE A 230 -8.38 -7.61 1.63
C PHE A 230 -7.07 -8.14 2.21
N MET A 231 -6.02 -8.17 1.40
CA MET A 231 -4.70 -8.69 1.81
C MET A 231 -4.73 -10.14 2.34
N GLY A 232 -5.58 -11.00 1.78
CA GLY A 232 -5.73 -12.40 2.20
C GLY A 232 -6.63 -12.62 3.41
N TYR A 233 -7.29 -11.57 3.90
CA TYR A 233 -8.20 -11.60 5.06
C TYR A 233 -9.59 -11.14 4.66
N ILE A 234 -10.59 -11.56 5.44
CA ILE A 234 -11.98 -11.12 5.23
C ILE A 234 -12.08 -9.63 5.54
N SER A 235 -12.43 -8.82 4.54
CA SER A 235 -12.56 -7.37 4.73
C SER A 235 -13.66 -7.02 5.73
N PRO A 236 -13.43 -6.08 6.66
CA PRO A 236 -14.46 -5.55 7.55
C PRO A 236 -15.53 -4.72 6.83
N LEU A 237 -15.30 -4.39 5.55
CA LEU A 237 -16.26 -3.72 4.67
C LEU A 237 -16.79 -4.65 3.57
N SER A 238 -16.58 -5.95 3.68
CA SER A 238 -17.21 -6.93 2.80
C SER A 238 -18.73 -6.99 3.03
N PRO A 239 -19.53 -7.37 2.03
CA PRO A 239 -20.96 -7.57 2.21
C PRO A 239 -21.33 -8.59 3.31
N GLN A 240 -20.39 -9.45 3.67
CA GLN A 240 -20.56 -10.47 4.70
C GLN A 240 -19.95 -10.08 6.05
N ALA A 241 -19.39 -8.87 6.19
CA ALA A 241 -18.68 -8.42 7.38
C ALA A 241 -19.45 -8.66 8.70
N PHE A 242 -20.78 -8.45 8.68
CA PHE A 242 -21.63 -8.65 9.86
C PHE A 242 -21.73 -10.12 10.33
N LYS A 243 -21.29 -11.09 9.55
CA LYS A 243 -21.18 -12.50 9.99
C LYS A 243 -19.94 -12.71 10.85
N TYR A 244 -18.88 -11.96 10.57
CA TYR A 244 -17.54 -12.17 11.10
C TYR A 244 -17.13 -11.16 12.17
N TYR A 245 -17.71 -9.95 12.13
CA TYR A 245 -17.31 -8.84 12.99
C TYR A 245 -18.47 -8.25 13.77
N ASN A 246 -18.16 -7.77 14.98
CA ASN A 246 -18.89 -6.77 15.71
C ASN A 246 -18.20 -5.42 15.51
N PHE A 247 -18.98 -4.35 15.56
CA PHE A 247 -18.53 -2.99 15.38
C PHE A 247 -18.95 -2.14 16.58
N LYS A 248 -18.04 -1.28 17.04
CA LYS A 248 -18.29 -0.36 18.14
C LYS A 248 -17.78 1.02 17.76
N LEU A 249 -18.62 2.04 17.92
CA LEU A 249 -18.22 3.42 17.76
C LEU A 249 -17.41 3.83 18.99
N GLU A 250 -16.13 4.18 18.77
CA GLU A 250 -15.23 4.58 19.84
C GLU A 250 -15.16 6.10 19.99
N ASP A 251 -15.25 6.82 18.85
CA ASP A 251 -15.10 8.28 18.86
C ASP A 251 -15.67 8.90 17.59
N ILE A 252 -16.03 10.19 17.66
CA ILE A 252 -16.36 11.04 16.51
C ILE A 252 -15.60 12.35 16.69
N TYR A 253 -14.80 12.72 15.70
CA TYR A 253 -14.00 13.94 15.75
C TYR A 253 -13.98 14.69 14.42
N ALA A 254 -13.69 15.98 14.45
CA ALA A 254 -13.50 16.79 13.26
C ALA A 254 -12.11 16.55 12.66
N SER A 255 -12.04 16.42 11.34
CA SER A 255 -10.78 16.36 10.57
C SER A 255 -10.97 17.15 9.29
N GLY A 256 -10.41 18.37 9.24
CA GLY A 256 -10.65 19.31 8.18
C GLY A 256 -12.15 19.64 8.06
N LYS A 257 -12.71 19.40 6.87
CA LYS A 257 -14.14 19.65 6.59
C LYS A 257 -15.08 18.48 6.97
N TYR A 258 -14.52 17.37 7.47
CA TYR A 258 -15.26 16.15 7.75
C TYR A 258 -15.37 15.86 9.24
N GLN A 259 -16.50 15.29 9.65
CA GLN A 259 -16.60 14.53 10.88
C GLN A 259 -16.19 13.09 10.58
N VAL A 260 -15.27 12.52 11.35
CA VAL A 260 -14.73 11.19 11.16
C VAL A 260 -15.18 10.28 12.31
N ASN A 261 -15.78 9.16 11.96
CA ASN A 261 -16.18 8.12 12.89
C ASN A 261 -15.03 7.14 13.08
N LYS A 262 -14.50 7.00 14.29
CA LYS A 262 -13.53 5.97 14.68
C LYS A 262 -14.29 4.73 15.12
N ILE A 263 -14.16 3.65 14.38
CA ILE A 263 -14.92 2.42 14.60
C ILE A 263 -13.95 1.29 14.93
N ARG A 264 -14.17 0.64 16.07
CA ARG A 264 -13.47 -0.57 16.47
C ARG A 264 -14.08 -1.78 15.77
N ILE A 265 -13.19 -2.60 15.19
CA ILE A 265 -13.50 -3.87 14.55
C ILE A 265 -13.14 -4.99 15.52
N ILE A 266 -14.11 -5.82 15.87
CA ILE A 266 -13.98 -6.89 16.84
C ILE A 266 -14.39 -8.21 16.18
N PRO A 267 -13.46 -9.16 15.97
CA PRO A 267 -13.82 -10.49 15.48
C PRO A 267 -14.83 -11.16 16.39
N LYS A 268 -15.86 -11.82 15.83
CA LYS A 268 -16.85 -12.56 16.60
C LYS A 268 -16.32 -13.88 17.16
N PHE A 269 -15.27 -14.40 16.55
CA PHE A 269 -14.60 -15.63 16.96
C PHE A 269 -13.12 -15.58 16.55
N LYS A 270 -12.31 -16.38 17.20
CA LYS A 270 -10.88 -16.47 16.86
C LYS A 270 -10.71 -17.18 15.52
N ASN A 271 -10.14 -16.50 14.56
CA ASN A 271 -9.82 -17.03 13.23
C ASN A 271 -8.66 -16.23 12.64
N ASP A 272 -7.75 -16.91 11.99
CA ASP A 272 -6.53 -16.36 11.38
C ASP A 272 -6.79 -15.49 10.13
N LYS A 273 -8.02 -15.52 9.60
CA LYS A 273 -8.45 -14.70 8.45
C LYS A 273 -9.26 -13.47 8.83
N LEU A 274 -9.27 -13.09 10.11
CA LEU A 274 -10.01 -11.95 10.61
C LEU A 274 -9.10 -10.85 11.16
N PHE A 275 -9.46 -9.60 10.87
CA PHE A 275 -8.83 -8.43 11.44
C PHE A 275 -9.42 -8.05 12.80
N SER A 276 -8.61 -7.47 13.65
CA SER A 276 -9.02 -6.60 14.76
C SER A 276 -8.41 -5.21 14.57
N GLY A 277 -8.93 -4.19 15.25
CA GLY A 277 -8.35 -2.85 15.17
C GLY A 277 -9.38 -1.76 14.90
N PHE A 278 -9.03 -0.76 14.10
CA PHE A 278 -9.86 0.41 13.87
C PHE A 278 -9.94 0.77 12.39
N ILE A 279 -11.09 1.30 11.98
CA ILE A 279 -11.26 2.01 10.72
C ILE A 279 -11.85 3.39 10.99
N TYR A 280 -11.49 4.35 10.16
CA TYR A 280 -11.88 5.74 10.29
C TYR A 280 -12.67 6.13 9.04
N ILE A 281 -13.92 6.53 9.23
CA ILE A 281 -14.88 6.76 8.15
C ILE A 281 -15.46 8.17 8.27
N PRO A 282 -15.15 9.09 7.34
CA PRO A 282 -15.78 10.40 7.22
C PRO A 282 -17.28 10.28 6.99
N GLU A 283 -18.05 11.05 7.78
CA GLU A 283 -19.50 11.14 7.65
C GLU A 283 -19.89 11.68 6.27
N ASN A 284 -21.00 11.25 5.73
CA ASN A 284 -21.58 11.61 4.43
C ASN A 284 -20.83 11.08 3.20
N ILE A 285 -19.51 10.87 3.26
CA ILE A 285 -18.73 10.27 2.16
C ILE A 285 -18.67 8.76 2.30
N TRP A 286 -18.64 8.26 3.54
CA TRP A 286 -18.65 6.84 3.89
C TRP A 286 -17.51 6.03 3.28
N CYS A 287 -16.40 6.70 2.92
CA CYS A 287 -15.15 6.06 2.52
C CYS A 287 -14.24 5.83 3.74
N VAL A 288 -13.20 5.04 3.57
CA VAL A 288 -12.14 4.92 4.58
C VAL A 288 -11.14 6.05 4.40
N SER A 289 -10.85 6.79 5.47
CA SER A 289 -9.77 7.78 5.53
C SER A 289 -8.51 7.22 6.18
N GLU A 290 -8.66 6.22 7.06
CA GLU A 290 -7.55 5.54 7.70
C GLU A 290 -7.98 4.14 8.14
N ALA A 291 -7.06 3.17 8.09
CA ALA A 291 -7.25 1.83 8.64
C ALA A 291 -6.04 1.46 9.49
N ASP A 292 -6.28 0.98 10.71
CA ASP A 292 -5.30 0.43 11.64
C ASP A 292 -5.76 -0.95 12.05
N LEU A 293 -5.30 -1.94 11.31
CA LEU A 293 -5.79 -3.31 11.38
C LEU A 293 -4.68 -4.26 11.83
N THR A 294 -5.04 -5.21 12.66
CA THR A 294 -4.13 -6.27 13.12
C THR A 294 -4.71 -7.63 12.77
N ALA A 295 -3.88 -8.48 12.20
CA ALA A 295 -4.17 -9.89 11.95
C ALA A 295 -3.17 -10.76 12.75
N ASP A 296 -3.64 -11.90 13.25
CA ASP A 296 -2.83 -12.92 13.93
C ASP A 296 -2.97 -14.23 13.16
N GLU A 297 -1.95 -14.54 12.34
CA GLU A 297 -1.90 -15.77 11.56
C GLU A 297 -0.86 -16.71 12.14
N MET A 298 -1.31 -17.76 12.81
CA MET A 298 -0.47 -18.83 13.37
C MET A 298 0.69 -18.32 14.25
N GLY A 299 0.50 -17.24 15.03
CA GLY A 299 1.51 -16.63 15.88
C GLY A 299 2.39 -15.58 15.18
N THR A 300 2.10 -15.25 13.93
CA THR A 300 2.64 -14.06 13.27
C THR A 300 1.63 -12.94 13.39
N ILE A 301 1.94 -11.94 14.20
CA ILE A 301 1.09 -10.77 14.40
C ILE A 301 1.51 -9.68 13.41
N THR A 302 0.62 -9.29 12.53
CA THR A 302 0.86 -8.24 11.54
C THR A 302 -0.11 -7.08 11.74
N ARG A 303 0.43 -5.88 11.92
CA ARG A 303 -0.33 -4.63 11.96
C ARG A 303 -0.18 -3.90 10.64
N TYR A 304 -1.30 -3.46 10.09
CA TYR A 304 -1.43 -2.68 8.86
C TYR A 304 -1.96 -1.30 9.21
N ILE A 305 -1.22 -0.25 8.83
CA ILE A 305 -1.68 1.14 8.93
C ILE A 305 -1.72 1.69 7.51
N ILE A 306 -2.90 2.12 7.07
CA ILE A 306 -3.12 2.62 5.73
C ILE A 306 -3.78 3.98 5.83
N ASN A 307 -3.12 4.99 5.28
CA ASN A 307 -3.67 6.35 5.24
C ASN A 307 -4.17 6.66 3.85
N TYR A 308 -5.43 7.07 3.79
CA TYR A 308 -6.09 7.52 2.57
C TYR A 308 -6.17 9.04 2.59
N GLN A 309 -6.05 9.65 1.44
CA GLN A 309 -6.19 11.10 1.27
C GLN A 309 -7.17 11.42 0.15
N GLU A 310 -7.86 12.53 0.30
CA GLU A 310 -8.70 13.10 -0.75
C GLU A 310 -7.81 13.63 -1.87
N VAL A 311 -7.62 12.87 -2.94
CA VAL A 311 -6.78 13.23 -4.11
C VAL A 311 -7.57 14.01 -5.17
N ARG A 312 -8.87 13.89 -5.15
CA ARG A 312 -9.87 14.64 -5.91
C ARG A 312 -11.09 14.83 -5.00
N PRO A 313 -11.96 15.83 -5.24
CA PRO A 313 -13.18 15.99 -4.43
C PRO A 313 -13.94 14.66 -4.29
N THR A 314 -14.15 14.22 -3.06
CA THR A 314 -14.81 12.96 -2.65
C THR A 314 -14.10 11.66 -3.05
N VAL A 315 -12.92 11.71 -3.67
CA VAL A 315 -12.12 10.55 -4.07
C VAL A 315 -10.95 10.36 -3.12
N PHE A 316 -11.04 9.36 -2.26
CA PHE A 316 -9.99 8.98 -1.32
C PHE A 316 -9.19 7.80 -1.86
N LEU A 317 -7.87 7.97 -1.95
CA LEU A 317 -6.94 6.92 -2.34
C LEU A 317 -5.87 6.70 -1.27
N PRO A 318 -5.36 5.48 -1.12
CA PRO A 318 -4.30 5.20 -0.15
C PRO A 318 -2.99 5.85 -0.59
N ILE A 319 -2.43 6.72 0.25
CA ILE A 319 -1.16 7.42 -0.01
C ILE A 319 0.03 6.79 0.71
N THR A 320 -0.21 6.15 1.85
CA THR A 320 0.82 5.42 2.58
C THR A 320 0.30 4.08 3.06
N TYR A 321 1.17 3.07 2.99
CA TYR A 321 0.97 1.77 3.60
C TYR A 321 2.13 1.50 4.55
N GLN A 322 1.83 1.06 5.74
CA GLN A 322 2.79 0.57 6.70
C GLN A 322 2.36 -0.82 7.15
N MET A 323 3.29 -1.73 7.22
CA MET A 323 3.07 -3.06 7.76
C MET A 323 4.20 -3.39 8.73
N LYS A 324 3.85 -3.90 9.89
CA LYS A 324 4.80 -4.41 10.88
C LYS A 324 4.38 -5.79 11.30
N SER A 325 5.27 -6.76 11.14
CA SER A 325 5.04 -8.14 11.51
C SER A 325 6.00 -8.58 12.61
N THR A 326 5.47 -9.20 13.64
CA THR A 326 6.22 -9.94 14.64
C THR A 326 6.00 -11.42 14.40
N ILE A 327 7.07 -12.12 14.07
CA ILE A 327 7.04 -13.55 13.73
C ILE A 327 7.34 -14.34 15.00
N GLY A 328 6.40 -15.20 15.40
CA GLY A 328 6.50 -16.06 16.58
C GLY A 328 6.00 -17.48 16.34
N THR A 329 6.17 -17.99 15.12
CA THR A 329 5.62 -19.28 14.71
C THR A 329 6.63 -20.40 14.76
N MET A 330 6.23 -21.59 15.23
CA MET A 330 7.05 -22.81 15.29
C MET A 330 8.45 -22.63 15.91
N GLY A 331 8.59 -21.68 16.87
CA GLY A 331 9.88 -21.36 17.52
C GLY A 331 10.80 -20.45 16.69
N VAL A 332 10.42 -20.07 15.49
CA VAL A 332 11.08 -19.02 14.71
C VAL A 332 10.67 -17.67 15.28
N LYS A 333 11.66 -16.83 15.60
CA LYS A 333 11.45 -15.45 16.04
C LYS A 333 12.03 -14.48 15.01
N GLY A 334 11.32 -13.40 14.78
CA GLY A 334 11.77 -12.38 13.85
C GLY A 334 10.79 -11.23 13.76
N HIS A 335 11.15 -10.23 12.97
CA HIS A 335 10.30 -9.10 12.64
C HIS A 335 10.47 -8.72 11.17
N ALA A 336 9.44 -8.15 10.61
CA ALA A 336 9.49 -7.55 9.30
C ALA A 336 8.73 -6.22 9.32
N SER A 337 9.20 -5.28 8.52
CA SER A 337 8.48 -4.04 8.28
C SER A 337 8.43 -3.75 6.78
N PHE A 338 7.34 -3.14 6.37
CA PHE A 338 7.19 -2.64 5.02
C PHE A 338 6.56 -1.27 5.06
N TYR A 339 6.98 -0.48 4.11
CA TYR A 339 6.50 0.87 3.91
C TYR A 339 6.31 1.14 2.42
N SER A 340 5.23 1.81 2.07
CA SER A 340 4.98 2.30 0.72
C SER A 340 4.43 3.72 0.76
N SER A 341 4.89 4.55 -0.16
CA SER A 341 4.40 5.91 -0.40
C SER A 341 4.01 6.06 -1.86
N VAL A 342 2.79 6.50 -2.09
CA VAL A 342 2.22 6.63 -3.43
C VAL A 342 1.96 8.11 -3.72
N LYS A 343 2.44 8.56 -4.89
CA LYS A 343 2.12 9.86 -5.47
C LYS A 343 1.28 9.64 -6.72
N TYR A 344 0.05 10.14 -6.72
CA TYR A 344 -0.88 10.00 -7.84
C TYR A 344 -0.75 11.14 -8.85
N GLY A 345 -0.96 10.82 -10.13
CA GLY A 345 -1.06 11.74 -11.24
C GLY A 345 -2.09 11.27 -12.27
N ASN A 346 -2.48 12.13 -13.17
CA ASN A 346 -3.38 11.82 -14.30
C ASN A 346 -4.64 11.04 -13.93
N ILE A 347 -5.26 11.37 -12.78
CA ILE A 347 -6.46 10.70 -12.28
C ILE A 347 -7.65 11.03 -13.16
N LYS A 348 -8.25 10.00 -13.76
CA LYS A 348 -9.49 10.09 -14.56
C LYS A 348 -10.61 9.34 -13.87
N LEU A 349 -11.75 10.02 -13.72
CA LEU A 349 -12.95 9.42 -13.15
C LEU A 349 -13.65 8.53 -14.17
N ASN A 350 -14.39 7.55 -13.69
CA ASN A 350 -15.27 6.75 -14.51
C ASN A 350 -16.57 7.55 -14.75
N GLU A 351 -16.77 8.03 -15.97
CA GLU A 351 -17.92 8.88 -16.32
C GLU A 351 -19.27 8.19 -16.09
N SER A 352 -19.34 6.87 -16.22
CA SER A 352 -20.56 6.11 -15.95
C SER A 352 -20.99 6.13 -14.47
N ILE A 353 -20.05 6.39 -13.55
CA ILE A 353 -20.28 6.43 -12.10
C ILE A 353 -20.19 7.85 -11.53
N LYS A 354 -19.57 8.79 -12.24
CA LYS A 354 -19.33 10.17 -11.82
C LYS A 354 -20.59 10.89 -11.32
N ASN A 355 -21.71 10.74 -12.03
CA ASN A 355 -22.98 11.37 -11.66
C ASN A 355 -23.57 10.82 -10.34
N VAL A 356 -23.09 9.67 -9.88
CA VAL A 356 -23.53 9.04 -8.63
C VAL A 356 -22.69 9.53 -7.45
N VAL A 357 -21.43 9.93 -7.71
CA VAL A 357 -20.50 10.44 -6.69
C VAL A 357 -20.73 11.93 -6.40
N ASP A 358 -21.01 12.74 -7.45
CA ASP A 358 -21.15 14.19 -7.33
C ASP A 358 -22.51 14.65 -6.74
N LYS A 359 -23.52 13.78 -6.79
CA LYS A 359 -24.84 14.07 -6.19
C LYS A 359 -25.06 13.07 -5.06
N GLN A 360 -25.50 13.56 -3.90
CA GLN A 360 -25.83 12.72 -2.75
C GLN A 360 -26.43 11.39 -3.26
N PRO A 361 -25.78 10.23 -3.04
CA PRO A 361 -26.10 8.99 -3.76
C PRO A 361 -27.49 8.45 -3.47
N GLU A 362 -28.22 9.12 -2.61
CA GLU A 362 -29.56 8.76 -2.19
C GLU A 362 -30.65 9.15 -3.22
N LYS A 363 -30.39 10.03 -4.18
CA LYS A 363 -31.49 10.56 -5.01
C LYS A 363 -31.39 10.44 -6.53
N HIS A 364 -30.24 10.28 -7.18
CA HIS A 364 -30.18 10.31 -8.65
C HIS A 364 -29.11 9.40 -9.26
N ILE A 365 -29.50 8.21 -9.67
CA ILE A 365 -28.73 7.34 -10.55
C ILE A 365 -29.31 7.50 -11.96
N ASN A 366 -28.58 8.16 -12.86
CA ASN A 366 -28.97 8.24 -14.27
C ASN A 366 -28.58 6.94 -14.99
N LEU A 367 -29.57 6.10 -15.24
CA LEU A 367 -29.44 4.84 -15.96
C LEU A 367 -30.17 4.94 -17.30
N SER A 368 -29.52 4.51 -18.37
CA SER A 368 -29.98 4.75 -19.75
C SER A 368 -30.79 3.60 -20.39
N SER A 369 -31.02 2.50 -19.69
CA SER A 369 -31.75 1.35 -20.23
C SER A 369 -33.00 0.93 -19.42
N LYS A 370 -33.97 0.24 -20.07
CA LYS A 370 -35.19 -0.27 -19.41
C LYS A 370 -34.91 -1.25 -18.26
N THR A 371 -33.85 -2.01 -18.34
CA THR A 371 -33.42 -2.96 -17.27
C THR A 371 -32.95 -2.19 -16.06
N ASP A 372 -32.31 -1.06 -16.29
CA ASP A 372 -31.77 -0.17 -15.28
C ASP A 372 -32.87 0.57 -14.49
N LEU A 373 -34.04 0.83 -15.09
CA LEU A 373 -35.16 1.47 -14.40
C LEU A 373 -35.70 0.62 -13.23
N LYS A 374 -35.78 -0.71 -13.40
CA LYS A 374 -36.22 -1.63 -12.31
C LYS A 374 -35.17 -1.70 -11.19
N VAL A 375 -33.89 -1.67 -11.56
CA VAL A 375 -32.80 -1.66 -10.58
C VAL A 375 -32.79 -0.33 -9.83
N LYS A 376 -32.98 0.78 -10.53
CA LYS A 376 -33.10 2.12 -9.96
C LYS A 376 -34.24 2.20 -8.93
N GLN A 377 -35.44 1.76 -9.29
CA GLN A 377 -36.57 1.72 -8.35
C GLN A 377 -36.29 0.90 -7.11
N LYS A 378 -35.61 -0.25 -7.24
CA LYS A 378 -35.21 -1.06 -6.08
C LYS A 378 -34.21 -0.34 -5.20
N ILE A 379 -33.24 0.37 -5.79
CA ILE A 379 -32.26 1.19 -5.06
C ILE A 379 -32.97 2.32 -4.32
N GLU A 380 -33.85 3.08 -5.01
CA GLU A 380 -34.64 4.16 -4.41
C GLU A 380 -35.49 3.67 -3.25
N ASN A 381 -36.15 2.52 -3.39
CA ASN A 381 -36.96 1.91 -2.32
C ASN A 381 -36.15 1.48 -1.09
N ILE A 382 -34.90 1.10 -1.30
CA ILE A 382 -34.00 0.75 -0.19
C ILE A 382 -33.45 2.01 0.46
N THR A 383 -32.99 2.99 -0.34
CA THR A 383 -32.34 4.21 0.16
C THR A 383 -33.32 5.20 0.79
N SER A 384 -34.63 5.09 0.47
CA SER A 384 -35.67 5.91 1.10
C SER A 384 -36.04 5.48 2.52
N LYS A 385 -35.53 4.34 2.99
CA LYS A 385 -35.79 3.87 4.37
C LYS A 385 -34.98 4.69 5.37
N ASP A 386 -35.60 5.14 6.46
CA ASP A 386 -34.95 5.87 7.55
C ASP A 386 -33.84 5.04 8.22
N LYS A 387 -33.98 3.71 8.24
CA LYS A 387 -32.98 2.78 8.79
C LYS A 387 -32.75 1.62 7.85
N LEU A 388 -31.52 1.46 7.38
CA LEU A 388 -31.10 0.33 6.56
C LEU A 388 -30.84 -0.89 7.45
N THR A 389 -31.46 -2.02 7.12
CA THR A 389 -31.14 -3.31 7.73
C THR A 389 -29.92 -3.95 7.05
N THR A 390 -29.29 -4.95 7.69
CA THR A 390 -28.19 -5.71 7.07
C THR A 390 -28.62 -6.35 5.74
N LYS A 391 -29.87 -6.81 5.63
CA LYS A 391 -30.44 -7.36 4.39
C LYS A 391 -30.54 -6.29 3.30
N ASP A 392 -31.00 -5.09 3.65
CA ASP A 392 -31.07 -3.95 2.73
C ASP A 392 -29.69 -3.58 2.20
N VAL A 393 -28.66 -3.54 3.06
CA VAL A 393 -27.28 -3.24 2.68
C VAL A 393 -26.71 -4.28 1.72
N ILE A 394 -26.89 -5.57 2.01
CA ILE A 394 -26.45 -6.65 1.12
C ILE A 394 -27.15 -6.54 -0.24
N GLN A 395 -28.46 -6.26 -0.23
CA GLN A 395 -29.22 -6.10 -1.47
C GLN A 395 -28.79 -4.85 -2.23
N LEU A 396 -28.58 -3.73 -1.56
CA LEU A 396 -28.09 -2.48 -2.15
C LEU A 396 -26.69 -2.67 -2.75
N SER A 397 -25.76 -3.28 -2.02
CA SER A 397 -24.42 -3.58 -2.52
C SER A 397 -24.46 -4.45 -3.79
N LYS A 398 -25.31 -5.48 -3.83
CA LYS A 398 -25.49 -6.31 -5.04
C LYS A 398 -26.06 -5.53 -6.22
N LEU A 399 -27.05 -4.67 -5.98
CA LEU A 399 -27.63 -3.82 -7.02
C LEU A 399 -26.62 -2.81 -7.56
N LEU A 400 -25.86 -2.16 -6.66
CA LEU A 400 -24.81 -1.22 -7.05
C LEU A 400 -23.65 -1.90 -7.79
N ASN A 401 -23.25 -3.11 -7.36
CA ASN A 401 -22.27 -3.91 -8.11
C ASN A 401 -22.77 -4.23 -9.52
N SER A 402 -24.04 -4.57 -9.69
CA SER A 402 -24.59 -4.88 -11.02
C SER A 402 -24.55 -3.70 -12.00
N ILE A 403 -24.48 -2.47 -11.48
CA ILE A 403 -24.39 -1.23 -12.27
C ILE A 403 -22.92 -0.82 -12.46
N ALA A 404 -22.15 -0.83 -11.37
CA ALA A 404 -20.79 -0.29 -11.30
C ALA A 404 -19.73 -1.28 -11.81
N GLU A 405 -20.01 -2.59 -11.74
CA GLU A 405 -19.07 -3.63 -12.13
C GLU A 405 -18.92 -3.67 -13.66
N PRO A 406 -17.70 -3.45 -14.18
CA PRO A 406 -17.46 -3.56 -15.61
C PRO A 406 -17.81 -4.96 -16.15
N ALA A 407 -18.32 -5.00 -17.39
CA ALA A 407 -18.74 -6.25 -18.03
C ALA A 407 -17.63 -7.30 -18.10
N GLU A 408 -16.37 -6.87 -18.22
CA GLU A 408 -15.19 -7.75 -18.23
C GLU A 408 -14.99 -8.48 -16.90
N VAL A 409 -15.15 -7.78 -15.76
CA VAL A 409 -15.05 -8.36 -14.41
C VAL A 409 -16.19 -9.34 -14.18
N LYS A 410 -17.41 -8.99 -14.60
CA LYS A 410 -18.57 -9.86 -14.51
C LYS A 410 -18.36 -11.15 -15.30
N LYS A 411 -17.87 -11.05 -16.56
CA LYS A 411 -17.58 -12.20 -17.42
C LYS A 411 -16.48 -13.08 -16.82
N GLN A 412 -15.46 -12.50 -16.22
CA GLN A 412 -14.38 -13.24 -15.57
C GLN A 412 -14.86 -14.00 -14.33
N ARG A 413 -15.73 -13.39 -13.52
CA ARG A 413 -16.33 -14.03 -12.33
C ARG A 413 -17.28 -15.18 -12.70
N GLU A 414 -17.98 -15.07 -13.83
CA GLU A 414 -18.87 -16.11 -14.35
C GLU A 414 -18.09 -17.26 -15.04
N SER A 415 -16.81 -17.07 -15.34
CA SER A 415 -15.97 -18.13 -15.89
C SER A 415 -15.51 -19.07 -14.77
N LEU A 416 -15.48 -20.36 -15.04
CA LEU A 416 -14.96 -21.38 -14.12
C LEU A 416 -13.41 -21.40 -14.08
N GLU A 417 -12.75 -20.56 -14.88
CA GLU A 417 -11.29 -20.42 -14.85
C GLU A 417 -10.87 -19.61 -13.63
N ILE A 418 -10.03 -20.19 -12.79
CA ILE A 418 -9.35 -19.49 -11.68
C ILE A 418 -8.24 -18.65 -12.31
N LYS A 419 -8.58 -17.41 -12.72
CA LYS A 419 -7.59 -16.40 -13.12
C LYS A 419 -7.38 -15.43 -11.96
N GLU A 420 -6.14 -15.03 -11.72
CA GLU A 420 -5.87 -13.91 -10.81
C GLU A 420 -6.72 -12.70 -11.23
N ILE A 421 -7.56 -12.24 -10.30
CA ILE A 421 -8.54 -11.18 -10.58
C ILE A 421 -7.84 -9.84 -10.90
N ASN A 422 -6.60 -9.66 -10.45
CA ASN A 422 -5.81 -8.44 -10.64
C ASN A 422 -4.36 -8.76 -11.06
N PRO A 423 -4.11 -9.24 -12.28
CA PRO A 423 -2.75 -9.50 -12.73
C PRO A 423 -1.97 -8.18 -12.81
N VAL A 424 -0.91 -8.06 -12.03
CA VAL A 424 0.06 -6.97 -12.17
C VAL A 424 1.12 -7.39 -13.16
N SER A 425 1.17 -6.72 -14.31
CA SER A 425 2.29 -6.86 -15.23
C SER A 425 3.47 -6.07 -14.68
N VAL A 426 4.58 -6.75 -14.38
CA VAL A 426 5.78 -6.12 -13.82
C VAL A 426 6.89 -6.12 -14.87
N GLU A 427 7.39 -4.93 -15.16
CA GLU A 427 8.57 -4.69 -15.98
C GLU A 427 9.68 -4.12 -15.09
N VAL A 428 10.93 -4.52 -15.33
CA VAL A 428 12.09 -4.00 -14.61
C VAL A 428 12.99 -3.27 -15.59
N ASP A 429 13.26 -2.00 -15.32
CA ASP A 429 14.21 -1.20 -16.11
C ASP A 429 15.60 -1.84 -16.02
N SER A 430 16.32 -1.93 -17.14
CA SER A 430 17.66 -2.51 -17.20
C SER A 430 18.69 -1.80 -16.32
N PHE A 431 18.46 -0.53 -16.00
CA PHE A 431 19.29 0.29 -15.13
C PHE A 431 18.75 0.41 -13.70
N ALA A 432 17.69 -0.31 -13.33
CA ALA A 432 17.05 -0.19 -12.02
C ALA A 432 18.01 -0.48 -10.86
N GLU A 433 18.91 -1.45 -10.99
CA GLU A 433 19.91 -1.82 -9.97
C GLU A 433 21.15 -0.88 -9.96
N LEU A 434 21.34 -0.05 -10.98
CA LEU A 434 22.54 0.79 -11.16
C LEU A 434 22.38 2.21 -10.60
N ARG A 435 21.26 2.51 -9.92
CA ARG A 435 21.02 3.82 -9.33
C ARG A 435 21.99 4.09 -8.17
N ASP A 436 22.63 5.25 -8.21
CA ASP A 436 23.62 5.68 -7.23
C ASP A 436 23.00 6.14 -5.88
N SER A 437 23.84 6.45 -4.92
CA SER A 437 23.41 6.92 -3.60
C SER A 437 22.67 8.25 -3.66
N VAL A 438 23.07 9.15 -4.58
CA VAL A 438 22.46 10.47 -4.75
C VAL A 438 21.01 10.33 -5.24
N PHE A 439 20.79 9.42 -6.19
CA PHE A 439 19.43 9.09 -6.65
C PHE A 439 18.55 8.62 -5.47
N TRP A 440 19.05 7.67 -4.67
CA TRP A 440 18.30 7.12 -3.53
C TRP A 440 18.02 8.17 -2.45
N GLU A 441 18.98 9.04 -2.14
CA GLU A 441 18.75 10.15 -1.20
C GLU A 441 17.66 11.12 -1.67
N ASN A 442 17.52 11.31 -2.98
CA ASN A 442 16.52 12.19 -3.56
C ASN A 442 15.10 11.63 -3.49
N ILE A 443 14.95 10.32 -3.59
CA ILE A 443 13.63 9.68 -3.71
C ILE A 443 13.10 9.09 -2.40
N ARG A 444 13.99 8.84 -1.42
CA ARG A 444 13.57 8.23 -0.14
C ARG A 444 12.50 9.05 0.53
N LYS A 445 11.41 8.38 0.88
CA LYS A 445 10.28 8.95 1.63
C LYS A 445 10.33 8.59 3.12
N VAL A 446 11.25 7.71 3.51
CA VAL A 446 11.60 7.35 4.88
C VAL A 446 13.11 7.29 4.99
N PRO A 447 13.74 8.00 5.93
CA PRO A 447 15.17 7.90 6.16
C PRO A 447 15.60 6.46 6.45
N LEU A 448 16.81 6.09 6.04
CA LEU A 448 17.41 4.83 6.43
C LEU A 448 17.84 4.90 7.90
N GLN A 449 17.52 3.86 8.65
CA GLN A 449 18.12 3.62 9.97
C GLN A 449 19.58 3.20 9.81
N LYS A 450 20.38 3.39 10.86
CA LYS A 450 21.81 3.01 10.84
C LYS A 450 22.02 1.52 10.52
N GLU A 451 21.17 0.64 11.08
CA GLU A 451 21.24 -0.80 10.84
C GLU A 451 20.81 -1.16 9.39
N GLU A 452 19.83 -0.44 8.82
CA GLU A 452 19.43 -0.60 7.43
C GLU A 452 20.54 -0.16 6.46
N ALA A 453 21.20 0.97 6.74
CA ALA A 453 22.32 1.45 5.94
C ALA A 453 23.50 0.46 5.98
N ALA A 454 23.84 -0.05 7.17
CA ALA A 454 24.87 -1.06 7.34
C ALA A 454 24.54 -2.37 6.61
N SER A 455 23.28 -2.74 6.50
CA SER A 455 22.83 -3.93 5.77
C SER A 455 23.19 -3.90 4.29
N PHE A 456 23.13 -2.74 3.65
CA PHE A 456 23.55 -2.61 2.23
C PHE A 456 25.06 -2.80 2.04
N LEU A 457 25.89 -2.43 3.03
CA LEU A 457 27.34 -2.63 2.98
C LEU A 457 27.74 -4.10 3.13
N LEU A 458 26.93 -4.90 3.84
CA LEU A 458 27.18 -6.33 4.03
C LEU A 458 27.05 -7.15 2.74
N LYS A 459 26.30 -6.68 1.74
CA LYS A 459 26.16 -7.34 0.44
C LYS A 459 27.53 -7.46 -0.27
N ASP A 460 28.32 -6.41 -0.22
CA ASP A 460 29.62 -6.35 -0.91
C ASP A 460 30.64 -7.32 -0.32
N SER A 461 30.50 -7.65 0.97
CA SER A 461 31.37 -8.61 1.68
C SER A 461 30.95 -10.08 1.52
N LEU A 462 29.69 -10.33 1.10
CA LEU A 462 29.15 -11.69 0.88
C LEU A 462 29.20 -12.12 -0.59
N SER A 463 29.43 -11.18 -1.51
CA SER A 463 29.64 -11.44 -2.93
C SER A 463 31.11 -11.77 -3.19
N THR A 464 31.47 -13.05 -3.28
CA THR A 464 32.73 -13.46 -3.90
C THR A 464 32.73 -13.05 -5.37
N PRO A 465 33.86 -12.52 -5.90
CA PRO A 465 33.97 -12.20 -7.32
C PRO A 465 34.02 -13.47 -8.14
N GLU A 466 32.90 -14.03 -8.51
CA GLU A 466 32.83 -15.01 -9.60
C GLU A 466 32.51 -14.28 -10.90
N SER A 467 33.43 -14.48 -11.83
CA SER A 467 33.47 -13.95 -13.19
C SER A 467 32.09 -13.86 -13.85
N VAL A 468 31.77 -12.65 -14.32
CA VAL A 468 30.68 -12.34 -15.21
C VAL A 468 30.84 -13.16 -16.50
N LYS A 469 30.11 -14.25 -16.63
CA LYS A 469 29.77 -14.82 -17.95
C LYS A 469 28.34 -14.39 -18.28
N THR A 470 28.27 -13.38 -19.11
CA THR A 470 27.06 -12.92 -19.78
C THR A 470 26.56 -14.07 -20.67
N THR A 471 25.50 -14.71 -20.26
CA THR A 471 24.70 -15.52 -21.18
C THR A 471 23.23 -15.24 -20.87
N SER A 472 22.63 -14.52 -21.80
CA SER A 472 21.19 -14.28 -21.86
C SER A 472 20.49 -15.61 -22.21
N ASN A 473 20.05 -16.34 -21.18
CA ASN A 473 19.05 -17.38 -21.34
C ASN A 473 18.21 -17.43 -20.07
N SER A 474 16.90 -17.40 -20.23
CA SER A 474 15.91 -17.64 -19.22
C SER A 474 16.20 -18.98 -18.50
N ILE A 475 16.84 -18.90 -17.33
CA ILE A 475 17.10 -20.09 -16.51
C ILE A 475 15.88 -20.27 -15.63
N GLU A 476 15.02 -21.20 -16.01
CA GLU A 476 14.19 -21.92 -15.05
C GLU A 476 15.13 -22.66 -14.10
N VAL A 477 15.26 -22.18 -12.89
CA VAL A 477 16.04 -22.86 -11.85
C VAL A 477 15.19 -24.00 -11.31
N SER A 478 15.27 -25.14 -11.97
CA SER A 478 14.83 -26.43 -11.44
C SER A 478 15.88 -26.91 -10.44
N PHE A 479 15.63 -26.74 -9.14
CA PHE A 479 16.43 -27.42 -8.12
C PHE A 479 16.03 -28.90 -8.05
N SER A 480 16.73 -29.75 -8.76
CA SER A 480 16.69 -31.19 -8.56
C SER A 480 17.56 -31.54 -7.34
N THR A 481 16.94 -31.69 -6.18
CA THR A 481 17.62 -32.22 -4.98
C THR A 481 17.30 -33.69 -4.85
N SER A 482 18.30 -34.54 -5.09
CA SER A 482 18.21 -36.02 -4.99
C SER A 482 18.23 -36.54 -3.55
N ASN A 483 18.13 -35.69 -2.51
CA ASN A 483 18.17 -36.09 -1.11
C ASN A 483 16.83 -35.97 -0.41
N LYS A 484 16.21 -37.12 -0.10
CA LYS A 484 14.90 -37.25 0.60
C LYS A 484 14.78 -36.53 1.95
N SER A 485 15.88 -36.19 2.61
CA SER A 485 15.85 -35.63 3.98
C SER A 485 15.70 -34.10 4.06
N THR A 486 15.82 -33.38 2.95
CA THR A 486 15.72 -31.91 2.92
C THR A 486 14.54 -31.39 2.09
N SER A 487 13.83 -32.28 1.42
CA SER A 487 12.70 -31.90 0.55
C SER A 487 11.53 -31.26 1.28
N TRP A 488 11.31 -31.61 2.55
CA TRP A 488 10.26 -30.99 3.37
C TRP A 488 10.52 -29.52 3.73
N LEU A 489 11.81 -29.12 3.83
CA LEU A 489 12.20 -27.75 4.15
C LEU A 489 12.36 -26.85 2.90
N LEU A 490 12.93 -27.43 1.81
CA LEU A 490 13.31 -26.70 0.60
C LEU A 490 12.37 -26.96 -0.58
N GLY A 491 11.45 -27.91 -0.42
CA GLY A 491 10.58 -28.37 -1.49
C GLY A 491 11.28 -29.36 -2.42
N GLY A 492 10.51 -30.00 -3.27
CA GLY A 492 10.98 -30.97 -4.25
C GLY A 492 9.85 -31.83 -4.79
N ASN A 493 10.18 -32.68 -5.76
CA ASN A 493 9.26 -33.65 -6.31
C ASN A 493 9.32 -34.96 -5.51
N ILE A 494 8.20 -35.36 -4.94
CA ILE A 494 8.04 -36.65 -4.23
C ILE A 494 7.31 -37.60 -5.19
N LYS A 495 7.98 -38.61 -5.69
CA LYS A 495 7.34 -39.70 -6.44
C LYS A 495 6.59 -40.59 -5.46
N LEU A 496 5.26 -40.55 -5.51
CA LEU A 496 4.39 -41.42 -4.71
C LEU A 496 4.09 -42.74 -5.44
N SER A 497 4.07 -42.72 -6.78
CA SER A 497 3.96 -43.90 -7.67
C SER A 497 4.49 -43.56 -9.06
N GLU A 498 4.53 -44.56 -9.97
CA GLU A 498 4.94 -44.32 -11.38
C GLU A 498 4.04 -43.31 -12.12
N LYS A 499 2.84 -43.06 -11.63
CA LYS A 499 1.84 -42.17 -12.27
C LYS A 499 1.52 -40.93 -11.45
N VAL A 500 2.04 -40.80 -10.22
CA VAL A 500 1.73 -39.66 -9.32
C VAL A 500 3.03 -39.05 -8.82
N ASN A 501 3.29 -37.83 -9.27
CA ASN A 501 4.35 -36.97 -8.77
C ASN A 501 3.72 -35.85 -7.95
N LEU A 502 4.10 -35.72 -6.66
CA LEU A 502 3.72 -34.63 -5.82
C LEU A 502 4.83 -33.58 -5.86
N HIS A 503 4.51 -32.40 -6.33
CA HIS A 503 5.40 -31.24 -6.23
C HIS A 503 5.09 -30.48 -4.95
N TYR A 504 6.13 -30.26 -4.14
CA TYR A 504 6.03 -29.56 -2.86
C TYR A 504 7.07 -28.44 -2.83
N ASP A 505 6.61 -27.20 -2.63
CA ASP A 505 7.48 -26.01 -2.68
C ASP A 505 8.39 -25.81 -1.46
N GLY A 506 8.20 -26.58 -0.40
CA GLY A 506 9.00 -26.52 0.82
C GLY A 506 8.66 -25.36 1.75
N LEU A 507 8.96 -25.57 3.04
CA LEU A 507 8.62 -24.61 4.08
C LEU A 507 9.33 -23.25 3.89
N LEU A 508 10.61 -23.28 3.47
CA LEU A 508 11.41 -22.05 3.30
C LEU A 508 11.17 -21.36 1.95
N LYS A 509 10.84 -22.10 0.88
CA LYS A 509 10.49 -21.48 -0.40
C LYS A 509 9.13 -20.82 -0.36
N GLY A 510 8.17 -21.38 0.40
CA GLY A 510 6.88 -20.73 0.65
C GLY A 510 7.02 -19.40 1.39
N VAL A 511 7.98 -19.30 2.31
CA VAL A 511 8.26 -18.06 3.09
C VAL A 511 9.00 -17.01 2.26
N LEU A 512 9.82 -17.40 1.27
CA LEU A 512 10.72 -16.50 0.56
C LEU A 512 10.31 -16.20 -0.89
N LYS A 513 9.38 -16.99 -1.47
CA LYS A 513 9.14 -16.97 -2.92
C LYS A 513 8.04 -16.05 -3.38
N GLU A 514 7.05 -15.77 -2.56
CA GLU A 514 5.93 -14.90 -2.92
C GLU A 514 5.59 -13.96 -1.77
N TYR A 515 6.43 -12.95 -1.59
CA TYR A 515 5.95 -11.75 -0.96
C TYR A 515 5.08 -11.02 -1.99
N ASN A 516 3.82 -11.43 -2.08
CA ASN A 516 2.82 -10.69 -2.80
C ASN A 516 2.22 -9.69 -1.80
N PHE A 517 2.31 -8.41 -2.11
CA PHE A 517 1.79 -7.33 -1.29
C PHE A 517 0.27 -7.43 -1.07
N ALA A 518 -0.43 -8.06 -2.01
CA ALA A 518 -1.85 -8.31 -1.92
C ALA A 518 -2.20 -9.46 -0.96
N ASP A 519 -1.31 -10.47 -0.83
CA ASP A 519 -1.61 -11.70 -0.11
C ASP A 519 -0.81 -11.84 1.19
N GLY A 520 0.06 -10.86 1.53
CA GLY A 520 0.96 -10.94 2.68
C GLY A 520 2.05 -12.02 2.49
N TRP A 521 2.64 -12.48 3.59
CA TRP A 521 3.52 -13.65 3.58
C TRP A 521 2.67 -14.90 3.37
N TRP A 522 2.72 -15.46 2.18
CA TRP A 522 2.13 -16.78 1.94
C TRP A 522 2.99 -17.86 2.57
N LEU A 523 2.66 -18.25 3.79
CA LEU A 523 3.10 -19.49 4.42
C LEU A 523 2.18 -20.63 3.98
N GLY A 524 1.95 -20.74 2.69
CA GLY A 524 1.10 -21.74 2.09
C GLY A 524 1.93 -22.79 1.37
N GLN A 525 1.62 -24.07 1.58
CA GLN A 525 2.14 -25.16 0.80
C GLN A 525 1.26 -25.34 -0.42
N LYS A 526 1.82 -25.13 -1.60
CA LYS A 526 1.14 -25.50 -2.85
C LYS A 526 1.45 -26.97 -3.14
N LEU A 527 0.43 -27.81 -3.02
CA LEU A 527 0.46 -29.18 -3.49
C LEU A 527 -0.18 -29.20 -4.89
N SER A 528 0.57 -29.57 -5.89
CA SER A 528 0.07 -29.76 -7.26
C SER A 528 0.39 -31.16 -7.75
#